data_2a71ae77330d09c7a81d4ddb39cfbcd8
#
_entry.id   2a71ae77330d09c7a81d4ddb39cfbcd8
#
_cell.length_a   1.000
_cell.length_b   1.000
_cell.length_c   1.000
_cell.angle_alpha   90.00
_cell.angle_beta   90.00
_cell.angle_gamma   90.00
#
_symmetry.space_group_name_H-M   'P 1'
#
loop_
_entity.id
_entity.type
_entity.pdbx_description
1 polymer ?
#
loop_
_entity_poly.entity_id
_entity_poly.type
_entity_poly.pdbx_seq_one_letter_code
_entity_poly.pdbx_strand_id
1 'polypeptide(L)'
;IEFEPFQSRGYQVEVAPQAKMGLWHHSKAPEKYRSKLALTGEETIYAKDGTKSIKKVANPDKVKSAYKEDDWNELVVIAKGPRVIQKINGVAFSQLTDHDEKYSTSKGWIAFQDHGKGTNVEFKDIRIRIDK
;
A
#
# COMPACT_ATOMS: atom_id res chain seq x y z
N ILE A 1 9.13 -9.52 8.26
CA ILE A 1 9.40 -10.75 9.01
C ILE A 1 8.83 -11.92 8.23
N GLU A 2 9.68 -12.87 7.95
CA GLU A 2 9.33 -14.10 7.24
C GLU A 2 8.72 -15.11 8.22
N PHE A 3 7.65 -15.76 7.84
CA PHE A 3 6.95 -16.72 8.69
C PHE A 3 7.04 -18.13 8.19
N GLU A 4 6.81 -18.25 6.90
CA GLU A 4 6.93 -19.48 6.15
C GLU A 4 7.60 -19.10 4.83
N PRO A 5 8.21 -20.05 4.12
CA PRO A 5 8.73 -19.79 2.79
C PRO A 5 7.70 -19.05 1.94
N PHE A 6 8.13 -17.94 1.32
CA PHE A 6 7.30 -17.14 0.41
C PHE A 6 6.13 -16.36 1.04
N GLN A 7 6.08 -16.20 2.37
CA GLN A 7 5.09 -15.37 3.04
C GLN A 7 5.74 -14.22 3.78
N SER A 8 5.15 -13.03 3.67
CA SER A 8 5.61 -11.83 4.36
C SER A 8 4.45 -11.13 5.07
N ARG A 9 4.78 -10.36 6.10
CA ARG A 9 3.86 -9.41 6.75
C ARG A 9 4.35 -8.00 6.53
N GLY A 10 3.44 -7.06 6.50
CA GLY A 10 3.77 -5.65 6.45
C GLY A 10 2.84 -4.85 5.58
N TYR A 11 3.29 -3.67 5.23
CA TYR A 11 2.55 -2.81 4.34
C TYR A 11 2.51 -3.41 2.93
N GLN A 12 1.32 -3.40 2.35
CA GLN A 12 1.08 -3.83 0.98
C GLN A 12 0.51 -2.65 0.19
N VAL A 13 1.06 -2.43 -0.97
CA VAL A 13 0.55 -1.47 -1.94
C VAL A 13 -0.25 -2.24 -2.99
N GLU A 14 -1.56 -2.16 -2.89
CA GLU A 14 -2.48 -2.87 -3.80
C GLU A 14 -2.79 -2.00 -5.00
N VAL A 15 -2.58 -2.51 -6.20
CA VAL A 15 -2.79 -1.78 -7.45
C VAL A 15 -3.99 -2.29 -8.23
N ALA A 16 -4.31 -3.57 -8.12
CA ALA A 16 -5.43 -4.22 -8.79
C ALA A 16 -6.01 -5.35 -7.92
N PRO A 17 -7.30 -5.66 -8.03
CA PRO A 17 -8.33 -4.99 -8.82
C PRO A 17 -8.72 -3.62 -8.25
N GLN A 18 -9.24 -2.75 -9.10
CA GLN A 18 -9.55 -1.35 -8.73
C GLN A 18 -10.35 -1.18 -7.43
N ALA A 19 -11.26 -2.09 -7.12
CA ALA A 19 -12.05 -2.04 -5.89
C ALA A 19 -11.23 -2.21 -4.61
N LYS A 20 -10.01 -2.74 -4.71
CA LYS A 20 -9.11 -2.99 -3.59
C LYS A 20 -7.88 -2.08 -3.58
N MET A 21 -7.72 -1.21 -4.57
CA MET A 21 -6.58 -0.30 -4.64
C MET A 21 -6.42 0.51 -3.37
N GLY A 22 -5.18 0.64 -2.92
CA GLY A 22 -4.85 1.36 -1.70
C GLY A 22 -3.69 0.75 -0.93
N LEU A 23 -3.56 1.19 0.30
CA LEU A 23 -2.58 0.68 1.24
C LEU A 23 -3.25 -0.29 2.21
N TRP A 24 -2.64 -1.45 2.36
CA TRP A 24 -3.11 -2.53 3.20
C TRP A 24 -2.04 -2.97 4.17
N HIS A 25 -2.46 -3.67 5.21
CA HIS A 25 -1.56 -4.43 6.07
C HIS A 25 -1.76 -5.92 5.79
N HIS A 26 -0.82 -6.50 5.07
CA HIS A 26 -0.84 -7.93 4.81
C HIS A 26 -0.48 -8.70 6.07
N SER A 27 -1.32 -9.65 6.44
CA SER A 27 -1.10 -10.54 7.57
C SER A 27 -1.78 -11.87 7.33
N LYS A 28 -1.20 -12.94 7.86
CA LYS A 28 -1.79 -14.29 7.83
C LYS A 28 -2.69 -14.50 9.05
N ALA A 29 -3.78 -15.25 8.89
CA ALA A 29 -4.54 -15.77 10.02
C ALA A 29 -3.62 -16.56 10.99
N PRO A 30 -3.83 -16.49 12.32
CA PRO A 30 -4.93 -15.82 13.00
C PRO A 30 -4.76 -14.31 13.19
N GLU A 31 -3.64 -13.75 12.81
CA GLU A 31 -3.29 -12.35 13.07
C GLU A 31 -3.90 -11.38 12.05
N LYS A 32 -5.21 -11.37 11.95
CA LYS A 32 -5.92 -10.41 11.11
C LYS A 32 -6.09 -9.10 11.85
N TYR A 33 -5.19 -8.16 11.61
CA TYR A 33 -5.29 -6.82 12.14
C TYR A 33 -5.12 -5.78 11.02
N ARG A 34 -5.74 -4.64 11.18
CA ARG A 34 -5.59 -3.45 10.33
C ARG A 34 -5.63 -3.68 8.81
N SER A 35 -6.32 -4.66 8.28
CA SER A 35 -6.25 -5.07 6.88
C SER A 35 -6.28 -3.90 5.88
N LYS A 36 -7.26 -3.03 5.95
CA LYS A 36 -7.39 -1.82 5.12
C LYS A 36 -6.79 -0.63 5.86
N LEU A 37 -5.67 -0.11 5.39
CA LEU A 37 -5.03 1.07 5.98
C LEU A 37 -5.57 2.36 5.39
N ALA A 38 -5.41 2.58 4.10
CA ALA A 38 -5.95 3.73 3.39
C ALA A 38 -6.41 3.30 2.00
N LEU A 39 -7.66 3.57 1.65
CA LEU A 39 -8.20 3.26 0.33
C LEU A 39 -8.03 4.44 -0.64
N THR A 40 -8.45 4.24 -1.88
CA THR A 40 -8.38 5.24 -2.93
C THR A 40 -9.10 6.54 -2.55
N GLY A 41 -8.38 7.64 -2.62
CA GLY A 41 -8.88 8.98 -2.25
C GLY A 41 -8.86 9.28 -0.75
N GLU A 42 -8.26 8.41 0.05
CA GLU A 42 -8.18 8.58 1.50
C GLU A 42 -6.79 9.00 1.97
N GLU A 43 -6.77 9.84 2.99
CA GLU A 43 -5.64 10.04 3.90
C GLU A 43 -6.03 9.45 5.26
N THR A 44 -5.25 8.49 5.72
CA THR A 44 -5.48 7.81 6.99
C THR A 44 -4.34 8.09 7.96
N ILE A 45 -4.69 8.36 9.21
CA ILE A 45 -3.72 8.53 10.30
C ILE A 45 -4.04 7.52 11.39
N TYR A 46 -3.05 6.76 11.80
CA TYR A 46 -3.08 5.97 13.02
C TYR A 46 -2.32 6.71 14.12
N ALA A 47 -2.99 6.95 15.25
CA ALA A 47 -2.36 7.45 16.45
C ALA A 47 -1.51 6.37 17.13
N LYS A 48 -0.73 6.72 18.14
CA LYS A 48 0.14 5.80 18.87
C LYS A 48 -0.59 4.63 19.52
N ASP A 49 -1.80 4.86 19.98
CA ASP A 49 -2.69 3.86 20.58
C ASP A 49 -3.43 2.97 19.56
N GLY A 50 -3.16 3.17 18.27
CA GLY A 50 -3.84 2.48 17.18
C GLY A 50 -5.18 3.08 16.75
N THR A 51 -5.59 4.21 17.35
CA THR A 51 -6.82 4.91 16.92
C THR A 51 -6.69 5.38 15.48
N LYS A 52 -7.64 4.99 14.64
CA LYS A 52 -7.67 5.27 13.21
C LYS A 52 -8.57 6.47 12.90
N SER A 53 -8.05 7.44 12.20
CA SER A 53 -8.82 8.52 11.58
C SER A 53 -8.65 8.53 10.07
N ILE A 54 -9.74 8.78 9.35
CA ILE A 54 -9.78 8.78 7.88
C ILE A 54 -10.33 10.13 7.40
N LYS A 55 -9.61 10.72 6.46
CA LYS A 55 -10.06 11.91 5.73
C LYS A 55 -10.15 11.59 4.25
N LYS A 56 -11.30 11.87 3.65
CA LYS A 56 -11.43 11.84 2.19
C LYS A 56 -10.78 13.10 1.62
N VAL A 57 -9.73 12.93 0.83
CA VAL A 57 -8.94 14.04 0.26
C VAL A 57 -9.14 14.20 -1.24
N ALA A 58 -9.74 13.21 -1.89
CA ALA A 58 -10.08 13.26 -3.30
C ALA A 58 -11.33 12.40 -3.59
N ASN A 59 -11.97 12.70 -4.73
CA ASN A 59 -13.04 11.84 -5.24
C ASN A 59 -12.43 10.52 -5.74
N PRO A 60 -12.81 9.34 -5.21
CA PRO A 60 -12.22 8.06 -5.58
C PRO A 60 -12.33 7.75 -7.08
N ASP A 61 -13.43 8.13 -7.74
CA ASP A 61 -13.63 7.83 -9.16
C ASP A 61 -12.69 8.66 -10.04
N LYS A 62 -12.46 9.94 -9.68
CA LYS A 62 -11.47 10.78 -10.36
C LYS A 62 -10.03 10.25 -10.15
N VAL A 63 -9.72 9.75 -8.97
CA VAL A 63 -8.42 9.15 -8.68
C VAL A 63 -8.25 7.86 -9.50
N LYS A 64 -9.25 6.99 -9.49
CA LYS A 64 -9.23 5.73 -10.26
C LYS A 64 -9.10 5.94 -11.76
N SER A 65 -9.63 7.03 -12.31
CA SER A 65 -9.49 7.33 -13.74
C SER A 65 -8.07 7.56 -14.22
N ALA A 66 -7.12 7.78 -13.31
CA ALA A 66 -5.69 7.85 -13.64
C ALA A 66 -5.06 6.47 -13.88
N TYR A 67 -5.70 5.39 -13.42
CA TYR A 67 -5.25 4.03 -13.69
C TYR A 67 -5.67 3.60 -15.09
N LYS A 68 -4.75 2.99 -15.81
CA LYS A 68 -4.97 2.44 -17.15
C LYS A 68 -5.13 0.93 -17.04
N GLU A 69 -6.31 0.44 -17.39
CA GLU A 69 -6.56 -0.99 -17.49
C GLU A 69 -5.84 -1.56 -18.71
N ASP A 70 -5.28 -2.76 -18.59
CA ASP A 70 -4.55 -3.47 -19.64
C ASP A 70 -3.37 -2.69 -20.29
N ASP A 71 -2.80 -1.73 -19.56
CA ASP A 71 -1.65 -0.96 -20.01
C ASP A 71 -0.64 -0.76 -18.86
N TRP A 72 0.57 -0.31 -19.21
CA TRP A 72 1.59 0.06 -18.24
C TRP A 72 1.18 1.25 -17.38
N ASN A 73 1.32 1.08 -16.08
CA ASN A 73 1.08 2.13 -15.10
C ASN A 73 2.37 2.41 -14.32
N GLU A 74 2.70 3.68 -14.14
CA GLU A 74 3.78 4.06 -13.23
C GLU A 74 3.27 4.00 -11.79
N LEU A 75 3.89 3.15 -10.98
CA LEU A 75 3.65 3.09 -9.54
C LEU A 75 4.82 3.73 -8.80
N VAL A 76 4.54 4.75 -8.01
CA VAL A 76 5.51 5.36 -7.10
C VAL A 76 5.03 5.18 -5.66
N VAL A 77 5.87 4.60 -4.83
CA VAL A 77 5.65 4.49 -3.39
C VAL A 77 6.65 5.39 -2.69
N ILE A 78 6.14 6.36 -1.93
CA ILE A 78 6.97 7.26 -1.13
C ILE A 78 6.80 6.83 0.32
N ALA A 79 7.89 6.35 0.94
CA ALA A 79 7.93 5.99 2.34
C ALA A 79 8.95 6.90 3.05
N LYS A 80 8.48 7.76 3.95
CA LYS A 80 9.33 8.69 4.70
C LYS A 80 8.87 8.78 6.16
N GLY A 81 9.68 8.25 7.07
CA GLY A 81 9.28 8.10 8.47
C GLY A 81 7.96 7.31 8.56
N PRO A 82 6.97 7.80 9.30
CA PRO A 82 5.68 7.12 9.46
C PRO A 82 4.76 7.29 8.24
N ARG A 83 5.14 8.06 7.23
CA ARG A 83 4.27 8.40 6.11
C ARG A 83 4.54 7.51 4.90
N VAL A 84 3.45 6.95 4.33
CA VAL A 84 3.47 6.20 3.09
C VAL A 84 2.46 6.80 2.12
N ILE A 85 2.87 7.04 0.88
CA ILE A 85 2.00 7.56 -0.18
C ILE A 85 2.12 6.62 -1.38
N GLN A 86 0.98 6.16 -1.86
CA GLN A 86 0.86 5.47 -3.14
C GLN A 86 0.47 6.48 -4.22
N LYS A 87 1.24 6.54 -5.29
CA LYS A 87 0.92 7.32 -6.49
C LYS A 87 0.86 6.39 -7.69
N ILE A 88 -0.13 6.59 -8.54
CA ILE A 88 -0.27 5.89 -9.81
C ILE A 88 -0.40 6.94 -10.91
N ASN A 89 0.45 6.86 -11.92
CA ASN A 89 0.50 7.83 -13.03
C ASN A 89 0.54 9.29 -12.56
N GLY A 90 1.34 9.55 -11.52
CA GLY A 90 1.50 10.89 -10.94
C GLY A 90 0.42 11.34 -9.95
N VAL A 91 -0.70 10.61 -9.87
CA VAL A 91 -1.82 10.94 -8.97
C VAL A 91 -1.66 10.22 -7.63
N ALA A 92 -1.83 10.93 -6.51
CA ALA A 92 -1.84 10.31 -5.19
C ALA A 92 -3.15 9.51 -5.01
N PHE A 93 -3.02 8.20 -4.91
CA PHE A 93 -4.14 7.26 -4.75
C PHE A 93 -4.55 7.10 -3.30
N SER A 94 -3.59 6.88 -2.43
CA SER A 94 -3.84 6.70 -1.01
C SER A 94 -2.67 7.21 -0.18
N GLN A 95 -2.95 7.67 1.02
CA GLN A 95 -1.96 8.23 1.92
C GLN A 95 -2.16 7.68 3.33
N LEU A 96 -1.06 7.35 3.98
CA LEU A 96 -1.04 6.82 5.34
C LEU A 96 0.01 7.57 6.16
N THR A 97 -0.35 7.91 7.40
CA THR A 97 0.61 8.26 8.44
C THR A 97 0.39 7.31 9.62
N ASP A 98 1.37 6.49 9.92
CA ASP A 98 1.24 5.39 10.87
C ASP A 98 2.14 5.60 12.09
N HIS A 99 1.55 6.02 13.18
CA HIS A 99 2.20 6.15 14.49
C HIS A 99 1.85 5.01 15.45
N ASP A 100 1.10 4.01 15.02
CA ASP A 100 0.69 2.89 15.86
C ASP A 100 1.91 2.14 16.41
N GLU A 101 2.14 2.21 17.72
CA GLU A 101 3.34 1.62 18.34
C GLU A 101 3.34 0.10 18.30
N LYS A 102 2.19 -0.54 18.11
CA LYS A 102 2.06 -2.00 18.08
C LYS A 102 2.33 -2.59 16.70
N TYR A 103 1.90 -1.91 15.64
CA TYR A 103 1.85 -2.51 14.31
C TYR A 103 2.64 -1.75 13.25
N SER A 104 3.10 -0.53 13.51
CA SER A 104 3.95 0.18 12.56
C SER A 104 5.34 -0.46 12.46
N THR A 105 5.92 -0.36 11.28
CA THR A 105 7.29 -0.80 11.05
C THR A 105 8.03 0.18 10.16
N SER A 106 9.29 0.45 10.49
CA SER A 106 10.17 1.35 9.74
C SER A 106 11.27 0.63 8.97
N LYS A 107 11.34 -0.69 9.09
CA LYS A 107 12.36 -1.52 8.45
C LYS A 107 11.73 -2.79 7.90
N GLY A 108 12.26 -3.28 6.79
CA GLY A 108 11.79 -4.51 6.19
C GLY A 108 12.38 -4.73 4.80
N TRP A 109 11.85 -5.73 4.13
CA TRP A 109 12.18 -6.09 2.77
C TRP A 109 11.16 -5.49 1.81
N ILE A 110 11.58 -5.26 0.58
CA ILE A 110 10.67 -4.96 -0.53
C ILE A 110 10.45 -6.26 -1.29
N ALA A 111 9.18 -6.61 -1.50
CA ALA A 111 8.81 -7.82 -2.21
C ALA A 111 7.72 -7.51 -3.25
N PHE A 112 7.70 -8.28 -4.31
CA PHE A 112 6.64 -8.29 -5.31
C PHE A 112 5.76 -9.51 -5.05
N GLN A 113 4.46 -9.29 -4.95
CA GLN A 113 3.53 -10.36 -4.65
C GLN A 113 3.13 -11.10 -5.94
N ASP A 114 3.26 -12.42 -5.92
CA ASP A 114 2.53 -13.31 -6.79
C ASP A 114 1.30 -13.84 -6.03
N HIS A 115 0.11 -13.57 -6.53
CA HIS A 115 -1.15 -14.02 -5.92
C HIS A 115 -1.50 -15.46 -6.32
N GLY A 116 -0.67 -16.11 -7.09
CA GLY A 116 -0.82 -17.50 -7.50
C GLY A 116 -1.65 -17.67 -8.77
N LYS A 117 -2.26 -18.84 -8.91
CA LYS A 117 -2.87 -19.30 -10.15
C LYS A 117 -3.92 -18.34 -10.73
N GLY A 118 -3.71 -17.90 -11.96
CA GLY A 118 -4.59 -16.99 -12.69
C GLY A 118 -4.24 -15.50 -12.55
N THR A 119 -3.18 -15.18 -11.82
CA THR A 119 -2.64 -13.81 -11.78
C THR A 119 -1.50 -13.70 -12.79
N ASN A 120 -1.55 -12.67 -13.63
CA ASN A 120 -0.44 -12.29 -14.49
C ASN A 120 -0.08 -10.83 -14.21
N VAL A 121 1.12 -10.60 -13.68
CA VAL A 121 1.62 -9.27 -13.32
C VAL A 121 3.03 -9.12 -13.87
N GLU A 122 3.28 -8.04 -14.56
CA GLU A 122 4.59 -7.71 -15.11
C GLU A 122 5.14 -6.44 -14.45
N PHE A 123 6.43 -6.43 -14.17
CA PHE A 123 7.14 -5.29 -13.61
C PHE A 123 8.32 -4.93 -14.51
N LYS A 124 8.53 -3.66 -14.75
CA LYS A 124 9.70 -3.13 -15.47
C LYS A 124 10.20 -1.83 -14.86
N ASP A 125 11.40 -1.43 -15.21
CA ASP A 125 12.01 -0.15 -14.82
C ASP A 125 12.02 0.10 -13.30
N ILE A 126 12.28 -0.96 -12.53
CA ILE A 126 12.28 -0.91 -11.06
C ILE A 126 13.43 -0.03 -10.58
N ARG A 127 13.12 0.99 -9.77
CA ARG A 127 14.09 1.93 -9.22
C ARG A 127 13.84 2.16 -7.74
N ILE A 128 14.89 2.30 -6.97
CA ILE A 128 14.85 2.68 -5.56
C ILE A 128 15.71 3.94 -5.38
N ARG A 129 15.12 4.96 -4.74
CA ARG A 129 15.86 6.13 -4.29
C ARG A 129 15.86 6.15 -2.76
N ILE A 130 17.05 6.27 -2.19
CA ILE A 130 17.23 6.42 -0.75
C ILE A 130 17.64 7.87 -0.51
N ASP A 131 16.80 8.60 0.24
CA ASP A 131 17.14 9.94 0.69
C ASP A 131 18.13 9.80 1.87
N LYS A 132 19.23 10.51 1.78
CA LYS A 132 20.26 10.56 2.84
C LYS A 132 19.84 11.50 3.97
#